data_1dca2b94d0aa5ff828b4060d232965dd
#
_entry.id   1dca2b94d0aa5ff828b4060d232965dd
#
_cell.length_a   1.000
_cell.length_b   1.000
_cell.length_c   1.000
_cell.angle_alpha   90.00
_cell.angle_beta   90.00
_cell.angle_gamma   90.00
#
_symmetry.space_group_name_H-M   'P 1'
#
loop_
_entity.id
_entity.type
_entity.pdbx_description
1 polymer ?
#
loop_
_entity_poly.entity_id
_entity_poly.type
_entity_poly.pdbx_seq_one_letter_code
_entity_poly.pdbx_strand_id
1 'polypeptide(L)'
;MTTADLTQDAGLLAGKAPKSDSPTRRALQRFRRHRLAMFALVIFSIIALSAIFAPVIERYPPDAISLRDKFQPPSAEHWLGTDRLGRDVWSRTVNGGRVSLAVGLIAALISTLIGLFFGALSGYYGGWADMFVMRFTDVFLTFPPIIIMLAIAAFVGQSIVNVILIIGLLSWPTTARLVRGQVLAVREEQFVLASRSLGARNSRLINQHVLPNTIAPLLAEVTFAVGAAILTEAGLSFLGLGVPLPTPSWGNMLETARSLDILENGPWMWVPPAIMTLLTILCINFVGDGVRDAIDPRHRGKG
;
A
#
# COMPACT_ATOMS: atom_id res chain seq x y z
N MET A 1 63.64 14.90 -20.13
CA MET A 1 62.45 14.42 -19.43
C MET A 1 62.70 12.96 -19.09
N THR A 2 63.10 12.68 -17.86
CA THR A 2 63.54 11.36 -17.42
C THR A 2 62.38 10.49 -17.01
N THR A 3 62.48 9.19 -17.19
CA THR A 3 61.44 8.19 -16.86
C THR A 3 61.02 8.21 -15.40
N ALA A 4 61.71 8.92 -14.54
CA ALA A 4 61.37 9.14 -13.13
C ALA A 4 60.22 10.15 -12.92
N ASP A 5 60.06 11.15 -13.82
CA ASP A 5 58.93 12.11 -13.70
C ASP A 5 57.58 11.50 -14.06
N LEU A 6 57.54 10.49 -14.94
CA LEU A 6 56.27 9.83 -15.33
C LEU A 6 55.73 8.89 -14.26
N THR A 7 56.56 8.40 -13.35
CA THR A 7 56.13 7.50 -12.25
C THR A 7 55.61 8.28 -11.05
N GLN A 8 56.05 9.53 -10.86
CA GLN A 8 55.57 10.38 -9.79
C GLN A 8 54.17 10.94 -10.08
N ASP A 9 53.86 11.28 -11.34
CA ASP A 9 52.51 11.74 -11.75
C ASP A 9 51.46 10.59 -11.73
N ALA A 10 51.87 9.34 -11.98
CA ALA A 10 50.97 8.18 -11.88
C ALA A 10 50.55 7.89 -10.43
N GLY A 11 51.35 8.24 -9.44
CA GLY A 11 51.05 8.09 -8.02
C GLY A 11 50.02 9.11 -7.49
N LEU A 12 49.99 10.30 -8.09
CA LEU A 12 49.04 11.36 -7.71
C LEU A 12 47.62 11.16 -8.29
N LEU A 13 47.50 10.38 -9.36
CA LEU A 13 46.21 10.03 -9.99
C LEU A 13 45.55 8.79 -9.34
N ALA A 14 46.25 8.09 -8.46
CA ALA A 14 45.69 7.04 -7.59
C ALA A 14 44.92 7.61 -6.39
N GLY A 15 44.22 8.73 -6.59
CA GLY A 15 43.23 9.22 -5.63
C GLY A 15 42.24 8.10 -5.36
N LYS A 16 42.02 7.76 -4.07
CA LYS A 16 41.06 6.78 -3.60
C LYS A 16 39.76 6.93 -4.42
N ALA A 17 39.51 5.92 -5.28
CA ALA A 17 38.23 5.86 -5.98
C ALA A 17 37.12 6.06 -4.96
N PRO A 18 36.20 7.02 -5.13
CA PRO A 18 35.14 7.26 -4.18
C PRO A 18 34.40 5.95 -3.96
N LYS A 19 34.31 5.48 -2.71
CA LYS A 19 33.53 4.30 -2.35
C LYS A 19 32.16 4.46 -3.00
N SER A 20 31.87 3.67 -4.04
CA SER A 20 30.59 3.75 -4.71
C SER A 20 29.52 3.32 -3.70
N ASP A 21 28.79 4.30 -3.17
CA ASP A 21 27.65 4.02 -2.31
C ASP A 21 26.70 3.09 -3.07
N SER A 22 26.26 2.02 -2.39
CA SER A 22 25.33 1.07 -2.99
C SER A 22 24.05 1.80 -3.47
N PRO A 23 23.41 1.36 -4.56
CA PRO A 23 22.20 2.00 -5.09
C PRO A 23 21.10 2.15 -4.04
N THR A 24 20.96 1.17 -3.14
CA THR A 24 20.01 1.18 -2.02
C THR A 24 20.33 2.27 -1.00
N ARG A 25 21.61 2.50 -0.67
CA ARG A 25 22.02 3.57 0.26
C ARG A 25 21.71 4.94 -0.31
N ARG A 26 21.93 5.13 -1.61
CA ARG A 26 21.60 6.39 -2.31
C ARG A 26 20.10 6.64 -2.33
N ALA A 27 19.28 5.60 -2.61
CA ALA A 27 17.83 5.71 -2.57
C ALA A 27 17.34 6.08 -1.16
N LEU A 28 17.87 5.45 -0.11
CA LEU A 28 17.52 5.76 1.28
C LEU A 28 17.91 7.20 1.66
N GLN A 29 19.08 7.68 1.23
CA GLN A 29 19.50 9.06 1.47
C GLN A 29 18.58 10.08 0.78
N ARG A 30 18.14 9.79 -0.46
CA ARG A 30 17.19 10.64 -1.19
C ARG A 30 15.84 10.64 -0.51
N PHE A 31 15.31 9.48 -0.14
CA PHE A 31 14.05 9.37 0.60
C PHE A 31 14.06 10.21 1.88
N ARG A 32 15.15 10.13 2.68
CA ARG A 32 15.31 10.94 3.91
C ARG A 32 15.35 12.45 3.66
N ARG A 33 15.72 12.89 2.47
CA ARG A 33 15.70 14.31 2.07
C ARG A 33 14.32 14.79 1.62
N HIS A 34 13.42 13.88 1.32
CA HIS A 34 12.06 14.21 0.92
C HIS A 34 11.21 14.53 2.15
N ARG A 35 11.16 15.84 2.52
CA ARG A 35 10.56 16.31 3.78
C ARG A 35 9.11 15.85 3.96
N LEU A 36 8.30 15.93 2.90
CA LEU A 36 6.88 15.56 2.95
C LEU A 36 6.70 14.05 3.23
N ALA A 37 7.47 13.19 2.55
CA ALA A 37 7.43 11.76 2.76
C ALA A 37 7.89 11.38 4.18
N MET A 38 8.92 12.05 4.71
CA MET A 38 9.38 11.83 6.09
C MET A 38 8.34 12.25 7.12
N PHE A 39 7.68 13.39 6.92
CA PHE A 39 6.59 13.86 7.80
C PHE A 39 5.42 12.87 7.75
N ALA A 40 5.01 12.45 6.55
CA ALA A 40 3.96 11.46 6.37
C ALA A 40 4.31 10.10 7.00
N LEU A 41 5.58 9.66 6.89
CA LEU A 41 6.06 8.43 7.51
C LEU A 41 5.95 8.50 9.04
N VAL A 42 6.27 9.65 9.65
CA VAL A 42 6.15 9.84 11.11
C VAL A 42 4.68 9.75 11.52
N ILE A 43 3.78 10.46 10.85
CA ILE A 43 2.34 10.41 11.15
C ILE A 43 1.81 8.99 10.96
N PHE A 44 2.14 8.34 9.85
CA PHE A 44 1.73 6.95 9.60
C PHE A 44 2.25 6.00 10.68
N SER A 45 3.49 6.19 11.13
CA SER A 45 4.07 5.39 12.21
C SER A 45 3.31 5.57 13.52
N ILE A 46 2.90 6.80 13.84
CA ILE A 46 2.09 7.08 15.05
C ILE A 46 0.74 6.36 14.93
N ILE A 47 0.06 6.45 13.77
CA ILE A 47 -1.22 5.77 13.53
C ILE A 47 -1.06 4.24 13.62
N ALA A 48 -0.03 3.67 12.98
CA ALA A 48 0.24 2.25 13.01
C ALA A 48 0.58 1.75 14.42
N LEU A 49 1.41 2.48 15.16
CA LEU A 49 1.74 2.15 16.55
C LEU A 49 0.50 2.26 17.45
N SER A 50 -0.32 3.30 17.29
CA SER A 50 -1.57 3.41 18.06
C SER A 50 -2.50 2.22 17.79
N ALA A 51 -2.58 1.76 16.55
CA ALA A 51 -3.35 0.57 16.18
C ALA A 51 -2.74 -0.71 16.78
N ILE A 52 -1.43 -0.90 16.72
CA ILE A 52 -0.74 -2.07 17.29
C ILE A 52 -0.93 -2.13 18.82
N PHE A 53 -0.75 -0.99 19.50
CA PHE A 53 -0.89 -0.86 20.94
C PHE A 53 -2.32 -0.55 21.38
N ALA A 54 -3.33 -0.72 20.51
CA ALA A 54 -4.72 -0.46 20.82
C ALA A 54 -5.19 -1.09 22.15
N PRO A 55 -4.87 -2.37 22.48
CA PRO A 55 -5.29 -2.97 23.75
C PRO A 55 -4.72 -2.30 25.01
N VAL A 56 -3.67 -1.49 24.86
CA VAL A 56 -3.06 -0.74 25.97
C VAL A 56 -3.56 0.71 26.01
N ILE A 57 -3.96 1.24 24.85
CA ILE A 57 -4.39 2.64 24.68
C ILE A 57 -5.91 2.79 24.86
N GLU A 58 -6.65 1.71 24.62
CA GLU A 58 -8.11 1.71 24.82
C GLU A 58 -8.47 1.96 26.29
N ARG A 59 -9.49 2.75 26.52
CA ARG A 59 -10.00 3.03 27.87
C ARG A 59 -11.08 2.08 28.31
N TYR A 60 -11.83 1.58 27.34
CA TYR A 60 -12.95 0.64 27.51
C TYR A 60 -12.82 -0.47 26.46
N PRO A 61 -13.31 -1.68 26.75
CA PRO A 61 -13.43 -2.70 25.72
C PRO A 61 -14.22 -2.17 24.52
N PRO A 62 -13.72 -2.30 23.27
CA PRO A 62 -14.31 -1.63 22.10
C PRO A 62 -15.75 -2.08 21.79
N ASP A 63 -16.13 -3.25 22.31
CA ASP A 63 -17.45 -3.85 22.10
C ASP A 63 -18.37 -3.74 23.33
N ALA A 64 -17.89 -3.14 24.43
CA ALA A 64 -18.68 -2.95 25.65
C ALA A 64 -19.88 -2.04 25.38
N ILE A 65 -21.09 -2.56 25.58
CA ILE A 65 -22.34 -1.83 25.40
C ILE A 65 -22.80 -1.23 26.73
N SER A 66 -23.03 0.08 26.77
CA SER A 66 -23.63 0.78 27.91
C SER A 66 -24.86 1.56 27.46
N LEU A 67 -26.05 0.98 27.65
CA LEU A 67 -27.28 1.63 27.24
C LEU A 67 -27.57 2.91 28.02
N ARG A 68 -26.91 3.12 29.16
CA ARG A 68 -26.98 4.33 29.97
C ARG A 68 -26.21 5.49 29.31
N ASP A 69 -25.12 5.17 28.63
CA ASP A 69 -24.19 6.15 28.07
C ASP A 69 -24.36 6.32 26.55
N LYS A 70 -25.57 6.04 26.05
CA LYS A 70 -25.90 6.18 24.63
C LYS A 70 -25.74 7.61 24.14
N PHE A 71 -25.08 7.75 22.96
CA PHE A 71 -25.09 9.00 22.22
C PHE A 71 -24.56 10.21 23.01
N GLN A 72 -23.56 9.98 23.88
CA GLN A 72 -22.97 11.07 24.67
C GLN A 72 -21.89 11.79 23.84
N PRO A 73 -21.86 13.12 23.87
CA PRO A 73 -20.81 13.91 23.25
C PRO A 73 -19.45 13.68 23.95
N PRO A 74 -18.34 14.13 23.34
CA PRO A 74 -17.03 14.07 23.94
C PRO A 74 -17.00 14.63 25.36
N SER A 75 -16.39 13.88 26.29
CA SER A 75 -16.31 14.20 27.72
C SER A 75 -14.98 13.70 28.31
N ALA A 76 -14.70 14.04 29.59
CA ALA A 76 -13.53 13.52 30.30
C ALA A 76 -13.59 12.01 30.51
N GLU A 77 -14.77 11.42 30.56
CA GLU A 77 -15.01 9.99 30.67
C GLU A 77 -14.88 9.30 29.31
N HIS A 78 -15.51 9.84 28.27
CA HIS A 78 -15.46 9.36 26.88
C HIS A 78 -14.83 10.44 25.99
N TRP A 79 -13.53 10.35 25.73
CA TRP A 79 -12.77 11.40 25.01
C TRP A 79 -13.34 11.79 23.66
N LEU A 80 -13.81 10.81 22.89
CA LEU A 80 -14.48 11.04 21.61
C LEU A 80 -15.98 10.73 21.68
N GLY A 81 -16.58 10.73 22.89
CA GLY A 81 -17.99 10.42 23.08
C GLY A 81 -18.30 8.93 22.89
N THR A 82 -19.60 8.63 22.79
CA THR A 82 -20.12 7.27 22.63
C THR A 82 -21.01 7.14 21.40
N ASP A 83 -21.16 5.91 20.91
CA ASP A 83 -22.05 5.61 19.80
C ASP A 83 -23.50 5.33 20.23
N ARG A 84 -24.34 4.90 19.28
CA ARG A 84 -25.77 4.57 19.52
C ARG A 84 -25.99 3.43 20.52
N LEU A 85 -24.99 2.59 20.76
CA LEU A 85 -25.04 1.51 21.73
C LEU A 85 -24.30 1.85 23.03
N GLY A 86 -23.81 3.10 23.15
CA GLY A 86 -23.01 3.54 24.29
C GLY A 86 -21.58 2.98 24.30
N ARG A 87 -21.05 2.53 23.14
CA ARG A 87 -19.68 2.06 23.02
C ARG A 87 -18.74 3.25 22.86
N ASP A 88 -17.57 3.19 23.48
CA ASP A 88 -16.57 4.26 23.45
C ASP A 88 -15.95 4.46 22.06
N VAL A 89 -16.13 5.65 21.48
CA VAL A 89 -15.68 5.95 20.12
C VAL A 89 -14.16 6.00 20.02
N TRP A 90 -13.45 6.46 21.07
CA TRP A 90 -11.98 6.46 21.10
C TRP A 90 -11.42 5.04 20.98
N SER A 91 -11.86 4.14 21.88
CA SER A 91 -11.43 2.73 21.90
C SER A 91 -11.74 2.02 20.58
N ARG A 92 -12.92 2.30 20.00
CA ARG A 92 -13.30 1.75 18.70
C ARG A 92 -12.47 2.32 17.56
N THR A 93 -12.13 3.60 17.56
CA THR A 93 -11.32 4.24 16.51
C THR A 93 -9.90 3.65 16.50
N VAL A 94 -9.30 3.45 17.66
CA VAL A 94 -7.94 2.90 17.78
C VAL A 94 -7.92 1.43 17.37
N ASN A 95 -8.88 0.62 17.86
CA ASN A 95 -9.01 -0.79 17.48
C ASN A 95 -9.42 -0.97 16.02
N GLY A 96 -10.29 -0.09 15.50
CA GLY A 96 -10.67 -0.07 14.08
C GLY A 96 -9.46 0.09 13.16
N GLY A 97 -8.46 0.84 13.59
CA GLY A 97 -7.20 0.97 12.87
C GLY A 97 -6.46 -0.36 12.66
N ARG A 98 -6.47 -1.28 13.64
CA ARG A 98 -5.86 -2.61 13.51
C ARG A 98 -6.49 -3.39 12.37
N VAL A 99 -7.80 -3.35 12.28
CA VAL A 99 -8.56 -4.09 11.27
C VAL A 99 -8.37 -3.46 9.90
N SER A 100 -8.61 -2.15 9.77
CA SER A 100 -8.50 -1.45 8.48
C SER A 100 -7.08 -1.48 7.91
N LEU A 101 -6.03 -1.30 8.74
CA LEU A 101 -4.64 -1.42 8.31
C LEU A 101 -4.27 -2.85 7.92
N ALA A 102 -4.71 -3.86 8.69
CA ALA A 102 -4.45 -5.27 8.39
C ALA A 102 -5.12 -5.68 7.08
N VAL A 103 -6.40 -5.32 6.87
CA VAL A 103 -7.13 -5.59 5.62
C VAL A 103 -6.41 -4.92 4.45
N GLY A 104 -6.09 -3.63 4.57
CA GLY A 104 -5.40 -2.89 3.51
C GLY A 104 -4.05 -3.50 3.13
N LEU A 105 -3.22 -3.81 4.13
CA LEU A 105 -1.89 -4.37 3.90
C LEU A 105 -1.94 -5.78 3.29
N ILE A 106 -2.76 -6.67 3.86
CA ILE A 106 -2.82 -8.07 3.41
C ILE A 106 -3.47 -8.16 2.02
N ALA A 107 -4.55 -7.42 1.77
CA ALA A 107 -5.19 -7.39 0.46
C ALA A 107 -4.26 -6.82 -0.63
N ALA A 108 -3.54 -5.73 -0.33
CA ALA A 108 -2.54 -5.17 -1.24
C ALA A 108 -1.39 -6.15 -1.51
N LEU A 109 -0.92 -6.89 -0.50
CA LEU A 109 0.10 -7.91 -0.68
C LEU A 109 -0.39 -9.03 -1.61
N ILE A 110 -1.59 -9.55 -1.39
CA ILE A 110 -2.20 -10.59 -2.25
C ILE A 110 -2.31 -10.08 -3.69
N SER A 111 -2.90 -8.91 -3.89
CA SER A 111 -3.08 -8.33 -5.23
C SER A 111 -1.74 -8.08 -5.93
N THR A 112 -0.74 -7.61 -5.20
CA THR A 112 0.61 -7.36 -5.72
C THR A 112 1.31 -8.65 -6.13
N LEU A 113 1.24 -9.70 -5.32
CA LEU A 113 1.87 -11.00 -5.63
C LEU A 113 1.23 -11.64 -6.87
N ILE A 114 -0.10 -11.60 -6.97
CA ILE A 114 -0.83 -12.09 -8.14
C ILE A 114 -0.49 -11.25 -9.38
N GLY A 115 -0.52 -9.93 -9.24
CA GLY A 115 -0.19 -9.00 -10.32
C GLY A 115 1.26 -9.13 -10.79
N LEU A 116 2.20 -9.32 -9.87
CA LEU A 116 3.61 -9.59 -10.18
C LEU A 116 3.77 -10.90 -10.96
N PHE A 117 3.12 -11.97 -10.53
CA PHE A 117 3.19 -13.26 -11.19
C PHE A 117 2.64 -13.20 -12.63
N PHE A 118 1.40 -12.74 -12.80
CA PHE A 118 0.77 -12.70 -14.12
C PHE A 118 1.39 -11.62 -15.02
N GLY A 119 1.77 -10.47 -14.47
CA GLY A 119 2.44 -9.41 -15.21
C GLY A 119 3.84 -9.83 -15.70
N ALA A 120 4.62 -10.52 -14.85
CA ALA A 120 5.92 -11.04 -15.23
C ALA A 120 5.80 -12.15 -16.28
N LEU A 121 4.86 -13.08 -16.11
CA LEU A 121 4.59 -14.15 -17.06
C LEU A 121 4.24 -13.58 -18.45
N SER A 122 3.29 -12.67 -18.50
CA SER A 122 2.83 -12.01 -19.71
C SER A 122 3.96 -11.20 -20.37
N GLY A 123 4.62 -10.32 -19.62
CA GLY A 123 5.67 -9.43 -20.15
C GLY A 123 6.92 -10.17 -20.62
N TYR A 124 7.33 -11.25 -19.95
CA TYR A 124 8.54 -11.97 -20.31
C TYR A 124 8.33 -12.92 -21.51
N TYR A 125 7.31 -13.77 -21.46
CA TYR A 125 7.10 -14.78 -22.52
C TYR A 125 6.45 -14.19 -23.76
N GLY A 126 5.57 -13.20 -23.62
CA GLY A 126 4.87 -12.62 -24.77
C GLY A 126 3.91 -13.60 -25.45
N GLY A 127 3.59 -13.34 -26.73
CA GLY A 127 2.79 -14.24 -27.57
C GLY A 127 1.47 -14.70 -26.93
N TRP A 128 1.22 -15.99 -26.89
CA TRP A 128 0.02 -16.58 -26.33
C TRP A 128 -0.16 -16.31 -24.83
N ALA A 129 0.90 -16.37 -24.05
CA ALA A 129 0.85 -16.09 -22.61
C ALA A 129 0.39 -14.66 -22.36
N ASP A 130 0.94 -13.71 -23.10
CA ASP A 130 0.55 -12.30 -23.01
C ASP A 130 -0.91 -12.11 -23.45
N MET A 131 -1.29 -12.70 -24.56
CA MET A 131 -2.66 -12.57 -25.08
C MET A 131 -3.70 -13.10 -24.06
N PHE A 132 -3.50 -14.29 -23.49
CA PHE A 132 -4.42 -14.86 -22.52
C PHE A 132 -4.50 -14.05 -21.23
N VAL A 133 -3.35 -13.75 -20.63
CA VAL A 133 -3.31 -12.99 -19.37
C VAL A 133 -3.92 -11.61 -19.54
N MET A 134 -3.58 -10.90 -20.62
CA MET A 134 -4.11 -9.54 -20.82
C MET A 134 -5.61 -9.57 -21.20
N ARG A 135 -6.09 -10.53 -21.97
CA ARG A 135 -7.54 -10.68 -22.22
C ARG A 135 -8.32 -10.96 -20.94
N PHE A 136 -7.79 -11.84 -20.10
CA PHE A 136 -8.40 -12.08 -18.79
C PHE A 136 -8.40 -10.82 -17.93
N THR A 137 -7.27 -10.10 -17.88
CA THR A 137 -7.15 -8.80 -17.19
C THR A 137 -8.16 -7.78 -17.75
N ASP A 138 -8.33 -7.73 -19.07
CA ASP A 138 -9.27 -6.81 -19.73
C ASP A 138 -10.72 -7.08 -19.32
N VAL A 139 -11.11 -8.35 -19.22
CA VAL A 139 -12.44 -8.75 -18.75
C VAL A 139 -12.70 -8.21 -17.33
N PHE A 140 -11.73 -8.39 -16.42
CA PHE A 140 -11.87 -7.86 -15.05
C PHE A 140 -12.03 -6.33 -15.01
N LEU A 141 -11.32 -5.62 -15.88
CA LEU A 141 -11.32 -4.15 -15.89
C LEU A 141 -12.49 -3.56 -16.72
N THR A 142 -13.26 -4.39 -17.41
CA THR A 142 -14.46 -3.95 -18.13
C THR A 142 -15.57 -3.54 -17.15
N PHE A 143 -15.66 -4.21 -16.03
CA PHE A 143 -16.67 -3.91 -15.00
C PHE A 143 -16.09 -3.01 -13.90
N PRO A 144 -16.88 -2.11 -13.33
CA PRO A 144 -16.47 -1.35 -12.14
C PRO A 144 -16.13 -2.32 -10.99
N PRO A 145 -14.87 -2.32 -10.48
CA PRO A 145 -14.44 -3.33 -9.50
C PRO A 145 -15.32 -3.36 -8.24
N ILE A 146 -15.77 -2.21 -7.78
CA ILE A 146 -16.60 -2.12 -6.56
C ILE A 146 -17.93 -2.87 -6.71
N ILE A 147 -18.52 -2.89 -7.91
CA ILE A 147 -19.79 -3.59 -8.16
C ILE A 147 -19.59 -5.10 -8.05
N ILE A 148 -18.51 -5.63 -8.64
CA ILE A 148 -18.19 -7.05 -8.55
C ILE A 148 -17.88 -7.42 -7.10
N MET A 149 -17.11 -6.60 -6.39
CA MET A 149 -16.76 -6.83 -4.99
C MET A 149 -18.01 -6.87 -4.11
N LEU A 150 -18.96 -5.93 -4.29
CA LEU A 150 -20.24 -5.92 -3.57
C LEU A 150 -21.07 -7.16 -3.88
N ALA A 151 -21.17 -7.55 -5.15
CA ALA A 151 -21.92 -8.74 -5.53
C ALA A 151 -21.34 -10.00 -4.87
N ILE A 152 -20.01 -10.19 -4.93
CA ILE A 152 -19.35 -11.34 -4.29
C ILE A 152 -19.52 -11.29 -2.77
N ALA A 153 -19.33 -10.12 -2.14
CA ALA A 153 -19.49 -9.96 -0.68
C ALA A 153 -20.90 -10.33 -0.21
N ALA A 154 -21.92 -9.97 -1.00
CA ALA A 154 -23.31 -10.33 -0.71
C ALA A 154 -23.56 -11.85 -0.74
N PHE A 155 -22.87 -12.60 -1.62
CA PHE A 155 -23.01 -14.06 -1.70
C PHE A 155 -22.18 -14.82 -0.67
N VAL A 156 -20.93 -14.39 -0.44
CA VAL A 156 -19.98 -15.13 0.43
C VAL A 156 -20.22 -14.83 1.90
N GLY A 157 -20.88 -13.69 2.19
CA GLY A 157 -21.16 -13.24 3.55
C GLY A 157 -20.03 -12.43 4.18
N GLN A 158 -20.35 -11.80 5.31
CA GLN A 158 -19.46 -10.87 6.01
C GLN A 158 -18.40 -11.62 6.83
N SER A 159 -17.14 -11.37 6.55
CA SER A 159 -15.98 -11.85 7.31
C SER A 159 -14.78 -10.98 6.96
N ILE A 160 -13.89 -10.73 7.92
CA ILE A 160 -12.63 -10.01 7.68
C ILE A 160 -11.82 -10.74 6.60
N VAL A 161 -11.76 -12.07 6.65
CA VAL A 161 -11.05 -12.90 5.67
C VAL A 161 -11.67 -12.76 4.28
N ASN A 162 -13.00 -12.79 4.19
CA ASN A 162 -13.69 -12.62 2.91
C ASN A 162 -13.40 -11.23 2.30
N VAL A 163 -13.44 -10.17 3.10
CA VAL A 163 -13.11 -8.81 2.64
C VAL A 163 -11.67 -8.75 2.11
N ILE A 164 -10.70 -9.31 2.84
CA ILE A 164 -9.30 -9.37 2.40
C ILE A 164 -9.17 -10.11 1.07
N LEU A 165 -9.81 -11.28 0.95
CA LEU A 165 -9.74 -12.10 -0.27
C LEU A 165 -10.43 -11.42 -1.45
N ILE A 166 -11.61 -10.84 -1.25
CA ILE A 166 -12.35 -10.13 -2.30
C ILE A 166 -11.50 -8.99 -2.86
N ILE A 167 -10.97 -8.13 -1.97
CA ILE A 167 -10.14 -6.99 -2.41
C ILE A 167 -8.85 -7.50 -3.07
N GLY A 168 -8.15 -8.43 -2.43
CA GLY A 168 -6.86 -8.95 -2.93
C GLY A 168 -6.98 -9.67 -4.27
N LEU A 169 -8.03 -10.53 -4.42
CA LEU A 169 -8.23 -11.33 -5.63
C LEU A 169 -8.85 -10.54 -6.80
N LEU A 170 -9.38 -9.35 -6.56
CA LEU A 170 -9.99 -8.54 -7.62
C LEU A 170 -9.17 -7.31 -8.01
N SER A 171 -8.16 -6.91 -7.20
CA SER A 171 -7.36 -5.69 -7.45
C SER A 171 -6.07 -5.94 -8.25
N TRP A 172 -5.66 -7.21 -8.49
CA TRP A 172 -4.42 -7.57 -9.18
C TRP A 172 -4.30 -7.10 -10.65
N PRO A 173 -5.39 -6.88 -11.42
CA PRO A 173 -5.28 -6.56 -12.84
C PRO A 173 -4.47 -5.29 -13.14
N THR A 174 -4.63 -4.25 -12.33
CA THR A 174 -3.89 -2.99 -12.48
C THR A 174 -2.39 -3.21 -12.27
N THR A 175 -2.02 -3.91 -11.20
CA THR A 175 -0.62 -4.27 -10.91
C THR A 175 -0.04 -5.15 -12.00
N ALA A 176 -0.80 -6.12 -12.53
CA ALA A 176 -0.32 -6.98 -13.62
C ALA A 176 0.02 -6.19 -14.88
N ARG A 177 -0.80 -5.20 -15.28
CA ARG A 177 -0.49 -4.32 -16.43
C ARG A 177 0.77 -3.49 -16.20
N LEU A 178 0.93 -2.94 -15.00
CA LEU A 178 2.13 -2.18 -14.64
C LEU A 178 3.38 -3.04 -14.70
N VAL A 179 3.36 -4.20 -14.06
CA VAL A 179 4.49 -5.15 -14.04
C VAL A 179 4.81 -5.63 -15.44
N ARG A 180 3.80 -5.95 -16.26
CA ARG A 180 4.00 -6.31 -17.66
C ARG A 180 4.77 -5.23 -18.42
N GLY A 181 4.36 -3.97 -18.28
CA GLY A 181 5.03 -2.84 -18.93
C GLY A 181 6.50 -2.71 -18.51
N GLN A 182 6.79 -2.87 -17.22
CA GLN A 182 8.16 -2.84 -16.71
C GLN A 182 9.00 -4.02 -17.21
N VAL A 183 8.43 -5.22 -17.20
CA VAL A 183 9.12 -6.44 -17.69
C VAL A 183 9.42 -6.35 -19.18
N LEU A 184 8.49 -5.81 -19.99
CA LEU A 184 8.70 -5.56 -21.41
C LEU A 184 9.88 -4.61 -21.66
N ALA A 185 9.98 -3.53 -20.87
CA ALA A 185 11.07 -2.58 -20.99
C ALA A 185 12.42 -3.21 -20.57
N VAL A 186 12.45 -3.90 -19.41
CA VAL A 186 13.70 -4.46 -18.88
C VAL A 186 14.22 -5.63 -19.72
N ARG A 187 13.37 -6.47 -20.30
CA ARG A 187 13.82 -7.63 -21.08
C ARG A 187 14.57 -7.26 -22.37
N GLU A 188 14.34 -6.03 -22.88
CA GLU A 188 15.04 -5.51 -24.07
C GLU A 188 16.32 -4.74 -23.73
N GLU A 189 16.68 -4.62 -22.45
CA GLU A 189 17.92 -3.98 -22.02
C GLU A 189 19.17 -4.77 -22.43
N GLN A 190 20.24 -4.06 -22.77
CA GLN A 190 21.47 -4.65 -23.32
C GLN A 190 22.07 -5.74 -22.43
N PHE A 191 22.02 -5.57 -21.10
CA PHE A 191 22.57 -6.56 -20.18
C PHE A 191 21.76 -7.88 -20.16
N VAL A 192 20.43 -7.81 -20.40
CA VAL A 192 19.57 -8.99 -20.52
C VAL A 192 19.84 -9.70 -21.84
N LEU A 193 19.93 -8.95 -22.93
CA LEU A 193 20.23 -9.48 -24.27
C LEU A 193 21.61 -10.15 -24.30
N ALA A 194 22.62 -9.50 -23.71
CA ALA A 194 23.96 -10.09 -23.60
C ALA A 194 23.95 -11.40 -22.81
N SER A 195 23.25 -11.44 -21.65
CA SER A 195 23.13 -12.67 -20.86
C SER A 195 22.40 -13.78 -21.62
N ARG A 196 21.42 -13.43 -22.44
CA ARG A 196 20.70 -14.37 -23.31
C ARG A 196 21.59 -14.92 -24.40
N SER A 197 22.40 -14.07 -25.04
CA SER A 197 23.37 -14.47 -26.08
C SER A 197 24.46 -15.42 -25.54
N LEU A 198 24.78 -15.32 -24.24
CA LEU A 198 25.68 -16.23 -23.54
C LEU A 198 25.01 -17.55 -23.10
N GLY A 199 23.75 -17.79 -23.50
CA GLY A 199 23.06 -19.05 -23.24
C GLY A 199 22.38 -19.12 -21.85
N ALA A 200 22.14 -18.00 -21.16
CA ALA A 200 21.44 -18.02 -19.88
C ALA A 200 20.02 -18.55 -20.03
N ARG A 201 19.61 -19.46 -19.11
CA ARG A 201 18.24 -20.02 -19.09
C ARG A 201 17.22 -18.94 -18.72
N ASN A 202 15.98 -19.06 -19.21
CA ASN A 202 14.89 -18.10 -18.94
C ASN A 202 14.65 -17.87 -17.44
N SER A 203 14.67 -18.92 -16.63
CA SER A 203 14.50 -18.80 -15.17
C SER A 203 15.60 -17.93 -14.54
N ARG A 204 16.84 -18.04 -15.03
CA ARG A 204 17.95 -17.20 -14.57
C ARG A 204 17.77 -15.74 -15.00
N LEU A 205 17.37 -15.51 -16.26
CA LEU A 205 17.10 -14.17 -16.78
C LEU A 205 15.98 -13.50 -15.98
N ILE A 206 14.87 -14.20 -15.72
CA ILE A 206 13.76 -13.67 -14.96
C ILE A 206 14.20 -13.33 -13.52
N ASN A 207 14.76 -14.28 -12.78
CA ASN A 207 15.00 -14.13 -11.34
C ASN A 207 16.23 -13.25 -11.02
N GLN A 208 17.26 -13.23 -11.86
CA GLN A 208 18.50 -12.48 -11.59
C GLN A 208 18.58 -11.13 -12.30
N HIS A 209 17.86 -10.94 -13.41
CA HIS A 209 17.97 -9.74 -14.20
C HIS A 209 16.64 -8.97 -14.32
N VAL A 210 15.53 -9.64 -14.66
CA VAL A 210 14.28 -8.95 -14.94
C VAL A 210 13.55 -8.56 -13.65
N LEU A 211 13.18 -9.51 -12.80
CA LEU A 211 12.44 -9.24 -11.57
C LEU A 211 13.14 -8.24 -10.63
N PRO A 212 14.46 -8.35 -10.33
CA PRO A 212 15.09 -7.39 -9.45
C PRO A 212 15.04 -5.94 -9.97
N ASN A 213 15.05 -5.76 -11.30
CA ASN A 213 14.96 -4.43 -11.90
C ASN A 213 13.51 -3.91 -12.02
N THR A 214 12.49 -4.78 -11.90
CA THR A 214 11.08 -4.39 -11.85
C THR A 214 10.58 -4.10 -10.44
N ILE A 215 11.28 -4.58 -9.40
CA ILE A 215 10.88 -4.36 -7.99
C ILE A 215 10.84 -2.89 -7.63
N ALA A 216 11.76 -2.08 -8.11
CA ALA A 216 11.86 -0.68 -7.74
C ALA A 216 10.59 0.13 -8.08
N PRO A 217 10.05 0.13 -9.32
CA PRO A 217 8.75 0.74 -9.62
C PRO A 217 7.59 0.06 -8.89
N LEU A 218 7.68 -1.25 -8.62
CA LEU A 218 6.64 -2.00 -7.93
C LEU A 218 6.51 -1.58 -6.45
N LEU A 219 7.60 -1.23 -5.78
CA LEU A 219 7.56 -0.77 -4.38
C LEU A 219 6.70 0.50 -4.22
N ALA A 220 6.78 1.44 -5.16
CA ALA A 220 5.90 2.60 -5.17
C ALA A 220 4.42 2.20 -5.38
N GLU A 221 4.16 1.29 -6.33
CA GLU A 221 2.81 0.80 -6.61
C GLU A 221 2.19 0.10 -5.40
N VAL A 222 2.98 -0.71 -4.66
CA VAL A 222 2.49 -1.39 -3.44
C VAL A 222 1.96 -0.39 -2.42
N THR A 223 2.62 0.75 -2.23
CA THR A 223 2.14 1.77 -1.28
C THR A 223 0.79 2.33 -1.70
N PHE A 224 0.60 2.64 -2.99
CA PHE A 224 -0.70 3.08 -3.51
C PHE A 224 -1.76 1.98 -3.42
N ALA A 225 -1.40 0.73 -3.66
CA ALA A 225 -2.31 -0.42 -3.53
C ALA A 225 -2.82 -0.58 -2.09
N VAL A 226 -1.99 -0.34 -1.06
CA VAL A 226 -2.42 -0.35 0.34
C VAL A 226 -3.46 0.74 0.61
N GLY A 227 -3.21 1.97 0.16
CA GLY A 227 -4.17 3.08 0.31
C GLY A 227 -5.50 2.80 -0.39
N ALA A 228 -5.44 2.27 -1.62
CA ALA A 228 -6.62 1.88 -2.39
C ALA A 228 -7.40 0.74 -1.72
N ALA A 229 -6.71 -0.25 -1.14
CA ALA A 229 -7.34 -1.35 -0.43
C ALA A 229 -8.06 -0.88 0.86
N ILE A 230 -7.45 0.04 1.63
CA ILE A 230 -8.10 0.65 2.81
C ILE A 230 -9.35 1.42 2.38
N LEU A 231 -9.27 2.21 1.31
CA LEU A 231 -10.42 2.96 0.80
C LEU A 231 -11.54 2.01 0.32
N THR A 232 -11.17 0.92 -0.34
CA THR A 232 -12.12 -0.10 -0.81
C THR A 232 -12.77 -0.83 0.36
N GLU A 233 -12.02 -1.22 1.40
CA GLU A 233 -12.57 -1.77 2.64
C GLU A 233 -13.58 -0.81 3.27
N ALA A 234 -13.19 0.47 3.40
CA ALA A 234 -14.07 1.48 3.96
C ALA A 234 -15.36 1.62 3.14
N GLY A 235 -15.28 1.58 1.81
CA GLY A 235 -16.45 1.61 0.93
C GLY A 235 -17.35 0.39 1.07
N LEU A 236 -16.79 -0.83 1.11
CA LEU A 236 -17.55 -2.07 1.32
C LEU A 236 -18.22 -2.07 2.70
N SER A 237 -17.48 -1.69 3.74
CA SER A 237 -17.99 -1.60 5.11
C SER A 237 -19.04 -0.52 5.26
N PHE A 238 -18.87 0.65 4.65
CA PHE A 238 -19.86 1.72 4.60
C PHE A 238 -21.17 1.27 3.96
N LEU A 239 -21.11 0.41 2.93
CA LEU A 239 -22.29 -0.17 2.28
C LEU A 239 -22.87 -1.38 3.04
N GLY A 240 -22.29 -1.75 4.18
CA GLY A 240 -22.78 -2.83 5.03
C GLY A 240 -22.35 -4.24 4.60
N LEU A 241 -21.37 -4.35 3.69
CA LEU A 241 -20.87 -5.64 3.18
C LEU A 241 -19.38 -5.87 3.51
N GLY A 242 -18.83 -5.07 4.42
CA GLY A 242 -17.44 -5.16 4.84
C GLY A 242 -17.22 -6.00 6.10
N VAL A 243 -16.45 -5.42 7.04
CA VAL A 243 -16.12 -6.04 8.32
C VAL A 243 -17.36 -6.18 9.19
N PRO A 244 -17.69 -7.42 9.69
CA PRO A 244 -18.88 -7.66 10.48
C PRO A 244 -18.80 -7.04 11.88
N LEU A 245 -19.93 -6.58 12.39
CA LEU A 245 -20.08 -6.23 13.79
C LEU A 245 -19.94 -7.48 14.69
N PRO A 246 -19.46 -7.35 15.95
CA PRO A 246 -19.16 -6.10 16.68
C PRO A 246 -17.76 -5.53 16.38
N THR A 247 -16.89 -6.24 15.66
CA THR A 247 -15.50 -5.84 15.42
C THR A 247 -15.43 -4.47 14.76
N PRO A 248 -14.73 -3.47 15.36
CA PRO A 248 -14.62 -2.17 14.76
C PRO A 248 -13.66 -2.17 13.56
N SER A 249 -14.02 -1.45 12.50
CA SER A 249 -13.12 -0.95 11.46
C SER A 249 -13.47 0.52 11.21
N TRP A 250 -12.54 1.29 10.65
CA TRP A 250 -12.87 2.67 10.30
C TRP A 250 -14.04 2.73 9.31
N GLY A 251 -14.11 1.78 8.38
CA GLY A 251 -15.19 1.69 7.39
C GLY A 251 -16.57 1.46 8.02
N ASN A 252 -16.70 0.47 8.93
CA ASN A 252 -18.00 0.22 9.55
C ASN A 252 -18.40 1.30 10.59
N MET A 253 -17.43 2.02 11.16
CA MET A 253 -17.74 3.20 11.96
C MET A 253 -18.29 4.35 11.09
N LEU A 254 -17.79 4.51 9.87
CA LEU A 254 -18.29 5.49 8.90
C LEU A 254 -19.72 5.17 8.43
N GLU A 255 -20.18 3.92 8.49
CA GLU A 255 -21.54 3.53 8.16
C GLU A 255 -22.58 4.31 8.99
N THR A 256 -22.24 4.71 10.20
CA THR A 256 -23.13 5.52 11.06
C THR A 256 -23.52 6.85 10.42
N ALA A 257 -22.65 7.44 9.57
CA ALA A 257 -22.91 8.69 8.85
C ALA A 257 -23.97 8.58 7.73
N ARG A 258 -24.51 7.38 7.46
CA ARG A 258 -25.65 7.20 6.54
C ARG A 258 -26.96 7.77 7.12
N SER A 259 -27.05 7.97 8.43
CA SER A 259 -28.17 8.60 9.08
C SER A 259 -27.97 10.11 9.13
N LEU A 260 -28.90 10.88 8.56
CA LEU A 260 -28.87 12.34 8.61
C LEU A 260 -28.80 12.86 10.04
N ASP A 261 -29.53 12.25 10.96
CA ASP A 261 -29.52 12.62 12.39
C ASP A 261 -28.10 12.50 12.99
N ILE A 262 -27.35 11.42 12.68
CA ILE A 262 -25.96 11.29 13.15
C ILE A 262 -25.04 12.24 12.43
N LEU A 263 -25.26 12.47 11.14
CA LEU A 263 -24.43 13.36 10.36
C LEU A 263 -24.44 14.78 10.97
N GLU A 264 -25.61 15.23 11.39
CA GLU A 264 -25.83 16.58 11.94
C GLU A 264 -25.59 16.66 13.46
N ASN A 265 -26.13 15.71 14.23
CA ASN A 265 -26.19 15.78 15.67
C ASN A 265 -25.15 14.88 16.40
N GLY A 266 -24.44 13.99 15.66
CA GLY A 266 -23.46 13.05 16.24
C GLY A 266 -22.12 13.02 15.50
N PRO A 267 -21.50 14.18 15.16
CA PRO A 267 -20.27 14.19 14.35
C PRO A 267 -19.11 13.44 15.01
N TRP A 268 -19.08 13.35 16.33
CA TRP A 268 -18.03 12.63 17.05
C TRP A 268 -17.99 11.14 16.75
N MET A 269 -19.05 10.53 16.20
CA MET A 269 -19.08 9.12 15.90
C MET A 269 -18.40 8.77 14.57
N TRP A 270 -18.45 9.67 13.58
CA TRP A 270 -17.94 9.41 12.24
C TRP A 270 -16.72 10.25 11.86
N VAL A 271 -16.55 11.45 12.42
CA VAL A 271 -15.42 12.34 12.11
C VAL A 271 -14.08 11.72 12.50
N PRO A 272 -13.89 11.13 13.71
CA PRO A 272 -12.61 10.50 14.06
C PRO A 272 -12.20 9.38 13.10
N PRO A 273 -13.01 8.35 12.80
CA PRO A 273 -12.62 7.33 11.84
C PRO A 273 -12.44 7.88 10.41
N ALA A 274 -13.18 8.92 10.01
CA ALA A 274 -12.97 9.59 8.73
C ALA A 274 -11.59 10.26 8.64
N ILE A 275 -11.22 11.00 9.69
CA ILE A 275 -9.89 11.64 9.77
C ILE A 275 -8.79 10.58 9.77
N MET A 276 -8.92 9.50 10.54
CA MET A 276 -7.91 8.44 10.57
C MET A 276 -7.75 7.75 9.21
N THR A 277 -8.86 7.48 8.53
CA THR A 277 -8.83 6.91 7.16
C THR A 277 -8.14 7.88 6.19
N LEU A 278 -8.56 9.14 6.17
CA LEU A 278 -8.02 10.17 5.29
C LEU A 278 -6.52 10.38 5.52
N LEU A 279 -6.11 10.59 6.77
CA LEU A 279 -4.70 10.79 7.11
C LEU A 279 -3.85 9.56 6.75
N THR A 280 -4.36 8.35 6.98
CA THR A 280 -3.64 7.13 6.65
C THR A 280 -3.41 7.03 5.14
N ILE A 281 -4.44 7.24 4.32
CA ILE A 281 -4.33 7.19 2.86
C ILE A 281 -3.38 8.27 2.35
N LEU A 282 -3.50 9.50 2.83
CA LEU A 282 -2.61 10.60 2.45
C LEU A 282 -1.15 10.29 2.82
N CYS A 283 -0.91 9.80 4.04
CA CYS A 283 0.44 9.45 4.49
C CYS A 283 1.04 8.34 3.64
N ILE A 284 0.28 7.29 3.35
CA ILE A 284 0.74 6.17 2.51
C ILE A 284 1.08 6.67 1.10
N ASN A 285 0.24 7.54 0.51
CA ASN A 285 0.48 8.10 -0.82
C ASN A 285 1.75 8.96 -0.84
N PHE A 286 1.95 9.86 0.13
CA PHE A 286 3.17 10.67 0.21
C PHE A 286 4.43 9.84 0.46
N VAL A 287 4.33 8.76 1.23
CA VAL A 287 5.43 7.80 1.40
C VAL A 287 5.71 7.10 0.06
N GLY A 288 4.67 6.69 -0.68
CA GLY A 288 4.78 6.10 -2.01
C GLY A 288 5.46 7.02 -3.02
N ASP A 289 5.06 8.29 -3.07
CA ASP A 289 5.70 9.30 -3.90
C ASP A 289 7.18 9.48 -3.53
N GLY A 290 7.49 9.56 -2.23
CA GLY A 290 8.87 9.64 -1.76
C GLY A 290 9.72 8.42 -2.13
N VAL A 291 9.15 7.23 -2.10
CA VAL A 291 9.81 5.99 -2.55
C VAL A 291 10.06 6.05 -4.07
N ARG A 292 9.07 6.47 -4.86
CA ARG A 292 9.19 6.64 -6.31
C ARG A 292 10.30 7.62 -6.67
N ASP A 293 10.32 8.80 -6.06
CA ASP A 293 11.34 9.83 -6.31
C ASP A 293 12.74 9.38 -5.90
N ALA A 294 12.85 8.61 -4.82
CA ALA A 294 14.12 8.08 -4.35
C ALA A 294 14.74 7.06 -5.31
N ILE A 295 13.90 6.30 -6.02
CA ILE A 295 14.31 5.21 -6.92
C ILE A 295 14.51 5.70 -8.35
N ASP A 296 13.86 6.80 -8.79
CA ASP A 296 13.93 7.31 -10.16
C ASP A 296 15.37 7.72 -10.54
N PRO A 297 15.98 7.08 -11.58
CA PRO A 297 17.32 7.42 -12.03
C PRO A 297 17.39 8.76 -12.78
N ARG A 298 16.26 9.29 -13.25
CA ARG A 298 16.23 10.52 -14.11
C ARG A 298 16.54 11.80 -13.36
N HIS A 299 16.46 11.81 -12.03
CA HIS A 299 16.83 12.94 -11.19
C HIS A 299 18.35 13.13 -11.00
N ARG A 300 19.19 12.52 -11.84
CA ARG A 300 20.66 12.64 -11.78
C ARG A 300 21.23 14.01 -12.22
N GLY A 301 20.40 14.97 -12.67
CA GLY A 301 20.87 16.19 -13.34
C GLY A 301 20.51 17.53 -12.71
N LYS A 302 19.90 17.57 -11.51
CA LYS A 302 19.55 18.85 -10.85
C LYS A 302 20.03 18.85 -9.40
N GLY A 303 21.31 19.00 -9.23
CA GLY A 303 21.99 19.21 -7.96
C GLY A 303 23.29 19.90 -8.18
#